data_93f49c9012220e6788ad90e876add3ee
#
_entry.id   93f49c9012220e6788ad90e876add3ee
#
_cell.length_a   1.000
_cell.length_b   1.000
_cell.length_c   1.000
_cell.angle_alpha   90.00
_cell.angle_beta   90.00
_cell.angle_gamma   90.00
#
_symmetry.space_group_name_H-M   'P 1'
#
loop_
_entity.id
_entity.type
_entity.pdbx_description
1 polymer ?
#
loop_
_entity_poly.entity_id
_entity_poly.type
_entity_poly.pdbx_seq_one_letter_code
_entity_poly.pdbx_strand_id
1 'polypeptide(L)'
;MRFLIAAVFVAGSWTLRAQCTVNVVNDSLYACAGDSVTLQAVGSGPFQWTPAARFSCDTCATTRAQVTSPASSVALNMLSSGSQSAVNGNFSAGNTGFTTQYTYNPTSIWNEGTYAVGPNPNAVHPNFGMWGDHTTGTGNYMIVNGSVLPNRTIWQQTITFPAGSTVTMSYWVLSLALPAGSLRVMMNGVQAGVAQAAPGAVGQWILRTQTFTAPANGVCTVALQGVITAGSGNDFGLDDISFTYSCTATKTAWLIPNPTPMPLAWVNRTSGCDPFCATWHDVSSVSSGQLVARLWDFGDGTTDTAKDPTHCYANPGTYQAKLTVWSDSGCTAQTVSLPSVTVHPQPVVDAFWSAPGGIWGRDTSLLLPYGNPALALTVGLDSAVLPWILAPGSSMWVDWGDGQRDVRGFGGSGPPQLSFSHTYGAAQIRYRICVGLQTNQGCADTLCFTVLGSPGMELPNVFTPNADGQNDQWAPNYQAVDWAEWEVRIRNGAVVATGTRPEDFWDGNVNGRPAPDGVYFVVAKAKNVNVVDPVILTGTLHLMR
;
A
#
# COMPACT_ATOMS: atom_id res chain seq x y z
N MET A 1 -7.03 -0.77 -19.55
CA MET A 1 -6.84 -0.49 -20.97
C MET A 1 -5.36 -0.68 -21.26
N ARG A 2 -4.98 -1.86 -21.79
CA ARG A 2 -3.58 -2.25 -22.02
C ARG A 2 -3.13 -1.66 -23.36
N PHE A 3 -2.18 -0.74 -23.35
CA PHE A 3 -1.53 -0.30 -24.59
C PHE A 3 -0.45 -1.32 -24.99
N LEU A 4 -0.72 -2.04 -26.06
CA LEU A 4 0.31 -2.77 -26.80
C LEU A 4 1.10 -1.75 -27.64
N ILE A 5 2.38 -1.55 -27.32
CA ILE A 5 3.31 -0.88 -28.23
C ILE A 5 3.83 -1.93 -29.20
N ALA A 6 3.36 -1.86 -30.43
CA ALA A 6 3.89 -2.65 -31.54
C ALA A 6 5.21 -2.03 -32.00
N ALA A 7 6.32 -2.74 -31.78
CA ALA A 7 7.61 -2.38 -32.36
C ALA A 7 7.63 -2.76 -33.83
N VAL A 8 7.79 -1.77 -34.71
CA VAL A 8 7.99 -1.97 -36.15
C VAL A 8 9.42 -2.48 -36.37
N PHE A 9 9.56 -3.73 -36.77
CA PHE A 9 10.82 -4.29 -37.20
C PHE A 9 11.11 -3.83 -38.66
N VAL A 10 12.13 -2.98 -38.83
CA VAL A 10 12.75 -2.77 -40.15
C VAL A 10 13.72 -3.92 -40.38
N ALA A 11 13.38 -4.81 -41.27
CA ALA A 11 14.24 -5.91 -41.73
C ALA A 11 15.36 -5.36 -42.63
N GLY A 12 16.45 -4.94 -42.04
CA GLY A 12 17.73 -4.78 -42.75
C GLY A 12 18.48 -6.10 -42.68
N SER A 13 18.77 -6.72 -43.84
CA SER A 13 19.61 -7.91 -43.94
C SER A 13 21.07 -7.58 -43.60
N TRP A 14 21.38 -7.56 -42.27
CA TRP A 14 22.75 -7.54 -41.78
C TRP A 14 23.21 -9.00 -41.69
N THR A 15 24.20 -9.38 -42.48
CA THR A 15 24.98 -10.61 -42.21
C THR A 15 25.61 -10.41 -40.81
N LEU A 16 25.02 -11.04 -39.83
CA LEU A 16 25.57 -11.07 -38.47
C LEU A 16 26.91 -11.79 -38.53
N ARG A 17 28.02 -11.04 -38.63
CA ARG A 17 29.35 -11.57 -38.33
C ARG A 17 29.36 -11.88 -36.85
N ALA A 18 29.73 -13.10 -36.50
CA ALA A 18 29.86 -13.51 -35.11
C ALA A 18 30.79 -12.51 -34.40
N GLN A 19 30.28 -11.79 -33.47
CA GLN A 19 31.05 -10.87 -32.63
C GLN A 19 31.12 -11.46 -31.22
N CYS A 20 32.27 -11.30 -30.55
CA CYS A 20 32.42 -11.63 -29.14
C CYS A 20 31.76 -10.56 -28.27
N THR A 21 30.48 -10.31 -28.49
CA THR A 21 29.65 -9.39 -27.73
C THR A 21 28.37 -10.08 -27.32
N VAL A 22 27.96 -9.83 -26.09
CA VAL A 22 26.66 -10.21 -25.57
C VAL A 22 25.96 -8.97 -25.10
N ASN A 23 24.67 -8.88 -25.31
CA ASN A 23 23.84 -7.80 -24.81
C ASN A 23 22.54 -8.37 -24.22
N VAL A 24 21.87 -7.56 -23.41
CA VAL A 24 20.51 -7.80 -22.91
C VAL A 24 19.62 -6.75 -23.55
N VAL A 25 18.44 -7.14 -24.05
CA VAL A 25 17.53 -6.21 -24.76
C VAL A 25 17.19 -5.00 -23.91
N ASN A 26 16.97 -5.23 -22.61
CA ASN A 26 16.81 -4.16 -21.62
C ASN A 26 17.73 -4.47 -20.44
N ASP A 27 18.65 -3.59 -20.14
CA ASP A 27 19.61 -3.77 -19.05
C ASP A 27 19.11 -3.25 -17.69
N SER A 28 17.92 -2.68 -17.66
CA SER A 28 17.22 -2.25 -16.45
C SER A 28 15.74 -2.61 -16.55
N LEU A 29 15.29 -3.49 -15.67
CA LEU A 29 13.93 -4.04 -15.66
C LEU A 29 13.27 -3.75 -14.33
N TYR A 30 12.05 -3.25 -14.40
CA TYR A 30 11.25 -2.82 -13.25
C TYR A 30 10.03 -3.72 -13.08
N ALA A 31 9.79 -4.20 -11.87
CA ALA A 31 8.57 -4.91 -11.49
C ALA A 31 8.38 -4.85 -9.97
N CYS A 32 7.24 -5.27 -9.47
CA CYS A 32 7.05 -5.37 -8.04
C CYS A 32 7.94 -6.47 -7.45
N ALA A 33 8.40 -6.27 -6.21
CA ALA A 33 9.18 -7.29 -5.51
C ALA A 33 8.36 -8.60 -5.40
N GLY A 34 8.98 -9.71 -5.79
CA GLY A 34 8.31 -11.01 -5.90
C GLY A 34 7.81 -11.35 -7.30
N ASP A 35 7.59 -10.37 -8.17
CA ASP A 35 7.22 -10.61 -9.57
C ASP A 35 8.41 -11.06 -10.40
N SER A 36 8.13 -11.65 -11.55
CA SER A 36 9.15 -12.12 -12.49
C SER A 36 9.15 -11.28 -13.75
N VAL A 37 10.34 -10.89 -14.18
CA VAL A 37 10.58 -10.19 -15.45
C VAL A 37 11.22 -11.13 -16.47
N THR A 38 11.00 -10.85 -17.76
CA THR A 38 11.62 -11.60 -18.85
C THR A 38 12.88 -10.87 -19.32
N LEU A 39 13.99 -11.58 -19.32
CA LEU A 39 15.28 -11.15 -19.86
C LEU A 39 15.51 -11.84 -21.20
N GLN A 40 16.06 -11.12 -22.15
CA GLN A 40 16.40 -11.62 -23.48
C GLN A 40 17.85 -11.30 -23.80
N ALA A 41 18.65 -12.37 -24.00
CA ALA A 41 20.02 -12.28 -24.45
C ALA A 41 20.09 -12.04 -25.97
N VAL A 42 21.03 -11.22 -26.38
CA VAL A 42 21.39 -10.98 -27.79
C VAL A 42 22.88 -11.25 -27.95
N GLY A 43 23.22 -12.18 -28.83
CA GLY A 43 24.60 -12.59 -29.13
C GLY A 43 24.63 -13.94 -29.86
N SER A 44 25.84 -14.39 -30.18
CA SER A 44 26.07 -15.65 -30.93
C SER A 44 26.85 -16.62 -30.04
N GLY A 45 26.19 -17.43 -29.25
CA GLY A 45 26.90 -18.45 -28.47
C GLY A 45 26.05 -19.05 -27.37
N PRO A 46 26.55 -20.03 -26.65
CA PRO A 46 25.90 -20.49 -25.44
C PRO A 46 25.90 -19.37 -24.39
N PHE A 47 24.73 -19.18 -23.78
CA PHE A 47 24.52 -18.18 -22.73
C PHE A 47 24.55 -18.84 -21.37
N GLN A 48 24.97 -18.09 -20.37
CA GLN A 48 24.93 -18.48 -18.96
C GLN A 48 24.54 -17.26 -18.12
N TRP A 49 23.34 -17.29 -17.55
CA TRP A 49 22.88 -16.30 -16.59
C TRP A 49 23.35 -16.64 -15.18
N THR A 50 23.81 -15.66 -14.46
CA THR A 50 24.29 -15.84 -13.08
C THR A 50 23.69 -14.79 -12.14
N PRO A 51 23.35 -15.21 -10.88
CA PRO A 51 23.42 -16.56 -10.31
C PRO A 51 22.29 -17.48 -10.84
N ALA A 52 22.61 -18.71 -11.20
CA ALA A 52 21.72 -19.66 -11.87
C ALA A 52 20.37 -19.88 -11.16
N ALA A 53 20.37 -19.93 -9.81
CA ALA A 53 19.19 -20.18 -8.99
C ALA A 53 18.08 -19.12 -9.12
N ARG A 54 18.35 -17.99 -9.75
CA ARG A 54 17.37 -16.90 -9.96
C ARG A 54 16.59 -16.99 -11.23
N PHE A 55 16.92 -17.91 -12.13
CA PHE A 55 16.37 -17.98 -13.47
C PHE A 55 15.53 -19.22 -13.68
N SER A 56 14.50 -19.08 -14.50
CA SER A 56 13.71 -20.23 -14.96
C SER A 56 14.52 -21.15 -15.90
N CYS A 57 15.50 -20.57 -16.60
CA CYS A 57 16.49 -21.25 -17.43
C CYS A 57 17.74 -20.37 -17.48
N ASP A 58 18.83 -20.83 -16.91
CA ASP A 58 20.09 -20.07 -16.81
C ASP A 58 20.95 -20.14 -18.08
N THR A 59 20.63 -21.02 -19.01
CA THR A 59 21.32 -21.19 -20.30
C THR A 59 20.49 -20.75 -21.51
N CYS A 60 19.25 -20.34 -21.33
CA CYS A 60 18.37 -19.96 -22.42
C CYS A 60 18.60 -18.51 -22.88
N ALA A 61 18.43 -18.25 -24.18
CA ALA A 61 18.47 -16.88 -24.70
C ALA A 61 17.36 -16.00 -24.10
N THR A 62 16.20 -16.59 -23.81
CA THR A 62 15.10 -15.90 -23.10
C THR A 62 14.82 -16.62 -21.80
N THR A 63 14.84 -15.90 -20.70
CA THR A 63 14.63 -16.44 -19.37
C THR A 63 13.77 -15.50 -18.51
N ARG A 64 13.28 -16.01 -17.38
CA ARG A 64 12.57 -15.22 -16.38
C ARG A 64 13.36 -15.18 -15.09
N ALA A 65 13.43 -14.02 -14.48
CA ALA A 65 14.06 -13.82 -13.18
C ALA A 65 13.12 -13.08 -12.23
N GLN A 66 13.13 -13.49 -10.97
CA GLN A 66 12.35 -12.82 -9.92
C GLN A 66 13.05 -11.53 -9.48
N VAL A 67 12.28 -10.46 -9.38
CA VAL A 67 12.74 -9.17 -8.84
C VAL A 67 12.70 -9.24 -7.32
N THR A 68 13.82 -8.96 -6.67
CA THR A 68 13.95 -8.97 -5.21
C THR A 68 14.19 -7.56 -4.68
N SER A 69 13.84 -7.32 -3.43
CA SER A 69 14.24 -6.12 -2.70
C SER A 69 15.40 -6.44 -1.76
N PRO A 70 16.49 -5.67 -1.76
CA PRO A 70 16.77 -4.50 -2.59
C PRO A 70 17.04 -4.82 -4.07
N ALA A 71 17.21 -3.77 -4.90
CA ALA A 71 17.62 -3.92 -6.30
C ALA A 71 18.87 -4.79 -6.43
N SER A 72 18.90 -5.61 -7.45
CA SER A 72 19.99 -6.58 -7.65
C SER A 72 20.41 -6.67 -9.10
N SER A 73 21.69 -6.94 -9.34
CA SER A 73 22.21 -7.21 -10.67
C SER A 73 22.23 -8.70 -10.95
N VAL A 74 22.10 -9.03 -12.23
CA VAL A 74 22.33 -10.35 -12.80
C VAL A 74 23.30 -10.21 -13.95
N ALA A 75 24.14 -11.22 -14.16
CA ALA A 75 25.09 -11.20 -15.24
C ALA A 75 24.71 -12.23 -16.30
N LEU A 76 24.80 -11.84 -17.56
CA LEU A 76 24.76 -12.69 -18.73
C LEU A 76 26.18 -12.93 -19.21
N ASN A 77 26.64 -14.15 -19.17
CA ASN A 77 27.93 -14.57 -19.69
C ASN A 77 27.73 -15.33 -21.00
N MET A 78 28.62 -15.13 -21.93
CA MET A 78 28.69 -15.89 -23.17
C MET A 78 30.09 -16.50 -23.28
N LEU A 79 30.17 -17.79 -23.53
CA LEU A 79 31.41 -18.50 -23.83
C LEU A 79 31.24 -19.24 -25.15
N SER A 80 31.96 -18.83 -26.17
CA SER A 80 31.97 -19.49 -27.45
C SER A 80 33.40 -19.86 -27.82
N SER A 81 33.62 -21.04 -28.33
CA SER A 81 34.91 -21.49 -28.83
C SER A 81 34.72 -22.25 -30.16
N GLY A 82 35.75 -22.23 -30.93
CA GLY A 82 35.74 -22.94 -32.21
C GLY A 82 37.15 -23.16 -32.74
N SER A 83 37.22 -23.90 -33.83
CA SER A 83 38.45 -24.11 -34.59
C SER A 83 38.25 -23.63 -36.02
N GLN A 84 39.30 -23.15 -36.63
CA GLN A 84 39.35 -22.83 -38.04
C GLN A 84 40.69 -23.28 -38.61
N SER A 85 40.67 -24.14 -39.63
CA SER A 85 41.85 -24.57 -40.28
C SER A 85 42.37 -23.48 -41.24
N ALA A 86 43.68 -23.32 -41.34
CA ALA A 86 44.28 -22.63 -42.47
C ALA A 86 43.90 -23.34 -43.79
N VAL A 87 43.64 -22.62 -44.82
CA VAL A 87 43.47 -23.20 -46.15
C VAL A 87 44.78 -23.89 -46.51
N ASN A 88 44.73 -25.19 -46.77
CA ASN A 88 45.91 -26.03 -47.05
C ASN A 88 47.01 -25.90 -45.97
N GLY A 89 46.62 -25.82 -44.67
CA GLY A 89 47.57 -25.70 -43.55
C GLY A 89 48.46 -26.90 -43.32
N ASN A 90 48.05 -28.06 -43.84
CA ASN A 90 48.83 -29.33 -43.87
C ASN A 90 49.54 -29.56 -45.21
N PHE A 91 49.56 -28.59 -46.10
CA PHE A 91 50.22 -28.61 -47.43
C PHE A 91 49.88 -29.80 -48.34
N SER A 92 48.83 -30.58 -48.02
CA SER A 92 48.43 -31.74 -48.83
C SER A 92 48.00 -31.40 -50.25
N ALA A 93 47.53 -30.19 -50.52
CA ALA A 93 47.19 -29.68 -51.83
C ALA A 93 48.39 -29.03 -52.57
N GLY A 94 49.59 -29.22 -52.06
CA GLY A 94 50.81 -28.65 -52.65
C GLY A 94 50.99 -27.16 -52.40
N ASN A 95 51.62 -26.46 -53.35
CA ASN A 95 51.92 -25.02 -53.21
C ASN A 95 50.74 -24.13 -53.51
N THR A 96 49.71 -24.19 -52.75
CA THR A 96 48.44 -23.43 -52.89
C THR A 96 47.89 -22.94 -51.56
N GLY A 97 47.01 -21.94 -51.59
CA GLY A 97 46.23 -21.49 -50.44
C GLY A 97 46.91 -20.48 -49.55
N PHE A 98 48.17 -20.10 -49.77
CA PHE A 98 48.92 -19.11 -48.98
C PHE A 98 49.74 -18.19 -49.88
N THR A 99 50.22 -17.10 -49.31
CA THR A 99 51.19 -16.19 -49.96
C THR A 99 52.48 -16.22 -49.18
N THR A 100 53.58 -15.94 -49.89
CA THR A 100 54.95 -15.94 -49.35
C THR A 100 55.83 -14.93 -50.06
N GLN A 101 56.91 -14.50 -49.43
CA GLN A 101 57.99 -13.71 -50.05
C GLN A 101 59.19 -14.62 -50.43
N TYR A 102 59.12 -15.92 -50.18
CA TYR A 102 60.15 -16.86 -50.60
C TYR A 102 59.87 -17.30 -52.05
N THR A 103 60.93 -17.73 -52.74
CA THR A 103 60.80 -18.19 -54.10
C THR A 103 60.51 -19.71 -54.12
N TYR A 104 59.40 -20.08 -54.77
CA TYR A 104 59.05 -21.48 -54.94
C TYR A 104 59.95 -22.17 -55.94
N ASN A 105 60.57 -23.27 -55.52
CA ASN A 105 61.31 -24.16 -56.42
C ASN A 105 61.07 -25.63 -56.04
N PRO A 106 60.30 -26.42 -56.80
CA PRO A 106 59.95 -27.78 -56.44
C PRO A 106 61.08 -28.79 -56.65
N THR A 107 62.17 -28.39 -57.33
CA THR A 107 63.24 -29.29 -57.71
C THR A 107 64.55 -29.06 -56.98
N SER A 108 64.82 -27.81 -56.55
CA SER A 108 66.06 -27.44 -55.87
C SER A 108 65.94 -26.17 -55.04
N ILE A 109 66.22 -26.20 -53.80
CA ILE A 109 66.19 -25.04 -52.89
C ILE A 109 67.58 -24.70 -52.33
N TRP A 110 68.63 -24.80 -53.17
CA TRP A 110 70.01 -24.44 -52.78
C TRP A 110 70.20 -22.96 -52.45
N ASN A 111 69.38 -22.10 -53.05
CA ASN A 111 69.49 -20.67 -52.79
C ASN A 111 68.73 -20.29 -51.53
N GLU A 112 69.35 -19.47 -50.68
CA GLU A 112 68.67 -18.88 -49.49
C GLU A 112 67.39 -18.14 -49.88
N GLY A 113 66.36 -18.27 -49.05
CA GLY A 113 65.04 -17.66 -49.29
C GLY A 113 64.20 -18.39 -50.34
N THR A 114 64.47 -19.69 -50.61
CA THR A 114 63.68 -20.57 -51.47
C THR A 114 62.93 -21.61 -50.64
N TYR A 115 61.87 -22.17 -51.18
CA TYR A 115 61.10 -23.25 -50.55
C TYR A 115 60.55 -24.22 -51.62
N ALA A 116 60.24 -25.37 -51.12
CA ALA A 116 59.47 -26.40 -51.86
C ALA A 116 58.29 -26.90 -50.98
N VAL A 117 57.33 -27.55 -51.61
CA VAL A 117 56.29 -28.34 -50.90
C VAL A 117 56.38 -29.78 -51.40
N GLY A 118 56.67 -30.67 -50.49
CA GLY A 118 56.89 -32.08 -50.86
C GLY A 118 57.08 -32.96 -49.62
N PRO A 119 57.19 -34.31 -49.82
CA PRO A 119 57.24 -35.27 -48.72
C PRO A 119 58.66 -35.51 -48.18
N ASN A 120 59.73 -35.04 -48.93
CA ASN A 120 61.10 -35.40 -48.58
C ASN A 120 62.04 -34.20 -48.85
N PRO A 121 62.64 -33.61 -47.82
CA PRO A 121 63.53 -32.48 -47.98
C PRO A 121 64.87 -32.83 -48.68
N ASN A 122 65.34 -34.06 -48.54
CA ASN A 122 66.52 -34.52 -49.22
C ASN A 122 66.40 -34.53 -50.76
N ALA A 123 65.18 -34.69 -51.28
CA ALA A 123 64.89 -34.65 -52.71
C ALA A 123 65.10 -33.26 -53.35
N VAL A 124 65.00 -32.19 -52.56
CA VAL A 124 65.12 -30.80 -53.04
C VAL A 124 66.38 -30.08 -52.52
N HIS A 125 67.03 -30.62 -51.45
CA HIS A 125 68.31 -30.16 -50.89
C HIS A 125 69.09 -31.32 -50.29
N PRO A 126 70.10 -31.90 -50.97
CA PRO A 126 70.79 -33.14 -50.58
C PRO A 126 71.43 -33.13 -49.21
N ASN A 127 71.73 -31.97 -48.62
CA ASN A 127 72.25 -31.86 -47.28
C ASN A 127 71.21 -32.01 -46.17
N PHE A 128 69.95 -32.02 -46.53
CA PHE A 128 68.88 -32.29 -45.57
C PHE A 128 68.64 -33.79 -45.41
N GLY A 129 68.24 -34.19 -44.24
CA GLY A 129 67.86 -35.60 -44.01
C GLY A 129 66.53 -35.96 -44.66
N MET A 130 66.20 -37.29 -44.65
CA MET A 130 64.90 -37.78 -45.11
C MET A 130 63.92 -37.77 -43.95
N TRP A 131 63.18 -36.70 -43.79
CA TRP A 131 62.15 -36.56 -42.75
C TRP A 131 60.78 -36.39 -43.42
N GLY A 132 59.79 -37.10 -42.92
CA GLY A 132 58.43 -37.00 -43.42
C GLY A 132 57.65 -35.85 -42.77
N ASP A 133 56.42 -35.63 -43.27
CA ASP A 133 55.48 -34.67 -42.70
C ASP A 133 55.14 -35.04 -41.26
N HIS A 134 54.58 -34.04 -40.53
CA HIS A 134 54.21 -34.23 -39.11
C HIS A 134 53.02 -35.21 -38.95
N THR A 135 52.05 -35.19 -39.86
CA THR A 135 50.77 -35.90 -39.69
C THR A 135 50.83 -37.36 -40.07
N THR A 136 51.44 -37.71 -41.21
CA THR A 136 51.41 -39.07 -41.80
C THR A 136 52.79 -39.70 -41.90
N GLY A 137 53.84 -38.92 -41.84
CA GLY A 137 55.23 -39.32 -42.09
C GLY A 137 55.56 -39.47 -43.59
N THR A 138 54.59 -39.34 -44.50
CA THR A 138 54.75 -39.53 -45.95
C THR A 138 54.05 -38.46 -46.82
N GLY A 139 53.33 -37.55 -46.16
CA GLY A 139 52.60 -36.44 -46.80
C GLY A 139 53.53 -35.27 -47.15
N ASN A 140 52.92 -34.24 -47.75
CA ASN A 140 53.63 -33.02 -48.10
C ASN A 140 53.64 -32.05 -46.92
N TYR A 141 54.76 -31.31 -46.78
CA TYR A 141 54.91 -30.15 -45.90
C TYR A 141 55.74 -29.08 -46.60
N MET A 142 55.80 -27.86 -46.05
CA MET A 142 56.61 -26.78 -46.60
C MET A 142 58.05 -26.96 -46.14
N ILE A 143 58.97 -27.13 -47.10
CA ILE A 143 60.42 -27.29 -46.86
C ILE A 143 61.07 -25.96 -47.21
N VAL A 144 61.74 -25.34 -46.26
CA VAL A 144 62.24 -23.95 -46.35
C VAL A 144 63.74 -23.91 -46.19
N ASN A 145 64.45 -23.38 -47.19
CA ASN A 145 65.83 -22.92 -47.03
C ASN A 145 65.77 -21.47 -46.56
N GLY A 146 66.26 -21.18 -45.37
CA GLY A 146 66.12 -19.90 -44.67
C GLY A 146 66.60 -18.71 -45.50
N SER A 147 66.23 -17.53 -45.11
CA SER A 147 66.61 -16.28 -45.84
C SER A 147 67.69 -15.52 -45.08
N VAL A 148 68.67 -15.01 -45.78
CA VAL A 148 69.65 -14.04 -45.26
C VAL A 148 69.09 -12.63 -45.11
N LEU A 149 67.86 -12.37 -45.61
CA LEU A 149 67.18 -11.13 -45.47
C LEU A 149 66.23 -11.18 -44.28
N PRO A 150 66.22 -10.15 -43.40
CA PRO A 150 65.35 -10.16 -42.23
C PRO A 150 63.88 -9.96 -42.60
N ASN A 151 63.00 -10.47 -41.72
CA ASN A 151 61.58 -10.16 -41.75
C ASN A 151 60.82 -10.67 -43.00
N ARG A 152 61.35 -11.64 -43.74
CA ARG A 152 60.71 -12.21 -44.92
C ARG A 152 59.54 -13.11 -44.46
N THR A 153 58.38 -12.84 -45.09
CA THR A 153 57.18 -13.68 -44.86
C THR A 153 57.33 -15.03 -45.52
N ILE A 154 57.23 -16.08 -44.77
CA ILE A 154 57.33 -17.50 -45.17
C ILE A 154 55.94 -18.00 -45.59
N TRP A 155 54.96 -17.74 -44.80
CA TRP A 155 53.57 -18.13 -45.00
C TRP A 155 52.65 -17.00 -44.55
N GLN A 156 51.58 -16.73 -45.28
CA GLN A 156 50.58 -15.72 -44.91
C GLN A 156 49.20 -16.12 -45.47
N GLN A 157 48.18 -15.92 -44.65
CA GLN A 157 46.77 -16.00 -45.06
C GLN A 157 45.97 -14.89 -44.41
N THR A 158 44.82 -14.54 -45.05
CA THR A 158 43.81 -13.69 -44.42
C THR A 158 42.65 -14.57 -44.01
N ILE A 159 42.34 -14.58 -42.71
CA ILE A 159 41.36 -15.42 -42.06
C ILE A 159 40.40 -14.55 -41.26
N THR A 160 39.12 -14.89 -41.20
CA THR A 160 38.14 -14.11 -40.43
C THR A 160 37.78 -14.88 -39.18
N PHE A 161 37.92 -14.27 -38.02
CA PHE A 161 37.52 -14.75 -36.69
C PHE A 161 36.39 -13.89 -36.15
N PRO A 162 35.65 -14.35 -35.12
CA PRO A 162 34.74 -13.48 -34.39
C PRO A 162 35.50 -12.27 -33.82
N ALA A 163 34.97 -11.08 -34.05
CA ALA A 163 35.60 -9.83 -33.58
C ALA A 163 35.82 -9.87 -32.04
N GLY A 164 37.00 -9.54 -31.59
CA GLY A 164 37.38 -9.53 -30.18
C GLY A 164 37.72 -10.91 -29.60
N SER A 165 37.65 -12.00 -30.38
CA SER A 165 38.05 -13.33 -29.90
C SER A 165 39.55 -13.43 -29.62
N THR A 166 39.90 -14.22 -28.62
CA THR A 166 41.28 -14.67 -28.43
C THR A 166 41.53 -15.83 -29.35
N VAL A 167 42.46 -15.66 -30.29
CA VAL A 167 42.82 -16.65 -31.30
C VAL A 167 44.16 -17.25 -30.92
N THR A 168 44.27 -18.61 -30.97
CA THR A 168 45.50 -19.34 -30.83
C THR A 168 45.87 -19.93 -32.19
N MET A 169 46.93 -19.46 -32.79
CA MET A 169 47.57 -20.13 -33.92
C MET A 169 48.44 -21.25 -33.42
N SER A 170 48.37 -22.39 -34.05
CA SER A 170 49.23 -23.58 -33.84
C SER A 170 49.88 -23.95 -35.14
N TYR A 171 51.13 -24.31 -35.12
CA TYR A 171 51.88 -24.85 -36.25
C TYR A 171 52.98 -25.81 -35.80
N TRP A 172 53.26 -26.78 -36.61
CA TRP A 172 54.38 -27.68 -36.35
C TRP A 172 55.62 -27.22 -37.17
N VAL A 173 56.80 -27.24 -36.50
CA VAL A 173 58.06 -26.86 -37.13
C VAL A 173 59.12 -27.88 -36.79
N LEU A 174 59.96 -28.18 -37.78
CA LEU A 174 61.11 -29.06 -37.63
C LEU A 174 62.37 -28.34 -38.12
N SER A 175 63.56 -28.52 -37.47
CA SER A 175 64.82 -28.02 -37.99
C SER A 175 65.37 -28.97 -39.07
N LEU A 176 65.74 -28.40 -40.22
CA LEU A 176 66.38 -29.14 -41.32
C LEU A 176 67.90 -28.99 -41.26
N ALA A 177 68.41 -27.87 -40.72
CA ALA A 177 69.82 -27.64 -40.47
C ALA A 177 69.99 -26.83 -39.17
N LEU A 178 71.22 -26.76 -38.64
CA LEU A 178 71.57 -25.98 -37.46
C LEU A 178 72.56 -24.88 -37.82
N PRO A 179 72.48 -23.70 -37.16
CA PRO A 179 71.61 -23.37 -36.02
C PRO A 179 70.17 -23.32 -36.44
N ALA A 180 69.26 -23.65 -35.48
CA ALA A 180 67.84 -23.71 -35.69
C ALA A 180 67.26 -22.37 -36.11
N GLY A 181 66.32 -22.39 -37.08
CA GLY A 181 65.54 -21.20 -37.47
C GLY A 181 64.66 -20.69 -36.28
N SER A 182 64.26 -19.44 -36.36
CA SER A 182 63.31 -18.84 -35.41
C SER A 182 62.20 -18.12 -36.18
N LEU A 183 60.98 -18.37 -35.78
CA LEU A 183 59.77 -17.86 -36.43
C LEU A 183 59.03 -16.95 -35.48
N ARG A 184 58.47 -15.90 -36.02
CA ARG A 184 57.52 -15.03 -35.33
C ARG A 184 56.18 -14.98 -36.04
N VAL A 185 55.13 -14.92 -35.27
CA VAL A 185 53.77 -14.73 -35.82
C VAL A 185 53.49 -13.24 -35.92
N MET A 186 53.00 -12.82 -37.06
CA MET A 186 52.54 -11.44 -37.32
C MET A 186 51.02 -11.48 -37.51
N MET A 187 50.32 -10.53 -36.94
CA MET A 187 48.89 -10.30 -37.12
C MET A 187 48.68 -8.85 -37.59
N ASN A 188 48.13 -8.69 -38.80
CA ASN A 188 47.96 -7.38 -39.46
C ASN A 188 49.21 -6.50 -39.43
N GLY A 189 50.39 -7.12 -39.62
CA GLY A 189 51.68 -6.40 -39.63
C GLY A 189 52.28 -6.14 -38.24
N VAL A 190 51.60 -6.52 -37.15
CA VAL A 190 52.12 -6.39 -35.78
C VAL A 190 52.52 -7.75 -35.24
N GLN A 191 53.68 -7.85 -34.57
CA GLN A 191 54.15 -9.09 -34.00
C GLN A 191 53.25 -9.51 -32.84
N ALA A 192 52.78 -10.77 -32.88
CA ALA A 192 52.04 -11.41 -31.80
C ALA A 192 52.99 -12.22 -30.94
N GLY A 193 53.15 -11.82 -29.68
CA GLY A 193 54.03 -12.50 -28.70
C GLY A 193 55.52 -12.47 -29.05
N VAL A 194 56.23 -13.51 -28.72
CA VAL A 194 57.69 -13.64 -28.92
C VAL A 194 58.03 -14.57 -30.07
N ALA A 195 59.15 -14.36 -30.74
CA ALA A 195 59.67 -15.30 -31.71
C ALA A 195 59.99 -16.68 -31.05
N GLN A 196 59.70 -17.74 -31.73
CA GLN A 196 59.88 -19.12 -31.26
C GLN A 196 60.86 -19.88 -32.16
N ALA A 197 61.87 -20.49 -31.55
CA ALA A 197 62.88 -21.23 -32.29
C ALA A 197 62.31 -22.59 -32.75
N ALA A 198 62.70 -23.06 -33.93
CA ALA A 198 62.62 -24.44 -34.32
C ALA A 198 63.39 -25.34 -33.36
N PRO A 199 63.20 -26.69 -33.37
CA PRO A 199 63.94 -27.57 -32.47
C PRO A 199 65.46 -27.42 -32.59
N GLY A 200 66.16 -27.52 -31.45
CA GLY A 200 67.63 -27.58 -31.42
C GLY A 200 68.26 -28.86 -31.98
N ALA A 201 67.41 -29.83 -32.35
CA ALA A 201 67.82 -31.07 -33.01
C ALA A 201 67.14 -31.17 -34.36
N VAL A 202 67.86 -31.57 -35.39
CA VAL A 202 67.31 -31.74 -36.73
C VAL A 202 66.39 -32.96 -36.79
N GLY A 203 65.33 -32.88 -37.62
CA GLY A 203 64.40 -33.99 -37.85
C GLY A 203 63.34 -34.22 -36.76
N GLN A 204 63.25 -33.35 -35.79
CA GLN A 204 62.22 -33.41 -34.75
C GLN A 204 61.17 -32.38 -34.97
N TRP A 205 59.91 -32.83 -35.04
CA TRP A 205 58.77 -31.92 -35.06
C TRP A 205 58.42 -31.42 -33.65
N ILE A 206 58.15 -30.11 -33.54
CA ILE A 206 57.70 -29.48 -32.31
C ILE A 206 56.50 -28.57 -32.58
N LEU A 207 55.48 -28.65 -31.74
CA LEU A 207 54.35 -27.73 -31.77
C LEU A 207 54.76 -26.37 -31.26
N ARG A 208 54.38 -25.33 -32.01
CA ARG A 208 54.47 -23.94 -31.59
C ARG A 208 53.06 -23.33 -31.57
N THR A 209 52.79 -22.50 -30.57
CA THR A 209 51.50 -21.83 -30.42
C THR A 209 51.72 -20.35 -30.13
N GLN A 210 50.86 -19.50 -30.65
CA GLN A 210 50.88 -18.07 -30.39
C GLN A 210 49.45 -17.52 -30.35
N THR A 211 49.17 -16.69 -29.31
CA THR A 211 47.87 -16.08 -29.16
C THR A 211 47.86 -14.62 -29.60
N PHE A 212 46.72 -14.18 -30.15
CA PHE A 212 46.46 -12.77 -30.46
C PHE A 212 44.95 -12.50 -30.36
N THR A 213 44.55 -11.23 -30.31
CA THR A 213 43.15 -10.83 -30.30
C THR A 213 42.69 -10.42 -31.67
N ALA A 214 41.61 -10.98 -32.18
CA ALA A 214 41.01 -10.59 -33.45
C ALA A 214 40.49 -9.12 -33.36
N PRO A 215 40.77 -8.28 -34.39
CA PRO A 215 40.32 -6.90 -34.40
C PRO A 215 38.80 -6.78 -34.51
N ALA A 216 38.28 -5.54 -34.34
CA ALA A 216 36.84 -5.26 -34.36
C ALA A 216 36.13 -5.65 -35.68
N ASN A 217 36.85 -5.71 -36.81
CA ASN A 217 36.31 -6.21 -38.08
C ASN A 217 36.45 -7.71 -38.25
N GLY A 218 37.12 -8.40 -37.31
CA GLY A 218 37.37 -9.85 -37.34
C GLY A 218 38.37 -10.32 -38.40
N VAL A 219 38.89 -9.45 -39.27
CA VAL A 219 39.75 -9.82 -40.40
C VAL A 219 41.21 -9.80 -39.94
N CYS A 220 41.84 -10.98 -39.95
CA CYS A 220 43.21 -11.17 -39.52
C CYS A 220 44.07 -11.62 -40.71
N THR A 221 45.04 -10.79 -41.11
CA THR A 221 46.12 -11.24 -41.98
C THR A 221 47.23 -11.78 -41.08
N VAL A 222 47.32 -13.11 -41.04
CA VAL A 222 48.26 -13.85 -40.18
C VAL A 222 49.42 -14.32 -41.02
N ALA A 223 50.65 -14.04 -40.54
CA ALA A 223 51.87 -14.46 -41.24
C ALA A 223 52.92 -15.05 -40.29
N LEU A 224 53.70 -15.97 -40.81
CA LEU A 224 54.95 -16.45 -40.20
C LEU A 224 56.12 -15.76 -40.90
N GLN A 225 57.03 -15.19 -40.11
CA GLN A 225 58.26 -14.53 -40.61
C GLN A 225 59.49 -15.15 -39.93
N GLY A 226 60.54 -15.33 -40.73
CA GLY A 226 61.83 -15.71 -40.22
C GLY A 226 62.54 -14.56 -39.48
N VAL A 227 63.17 -14.86 -38.37
CA VAL A 227 63.89 -13.88 -37.53
C VAL A 227 65.39 -14.02 -37.68
N ILE A 228 65.90 -15.22 -37.84
CA ILE A 228 67.35 -15.49 -37.98
C ILE A 228 67.72 -15.38 -39.46
N THR A 229 68.81 -14.63 -39.71
CA THR A 229 69.34 -14.33 -41.04
C THR A 229 70.74 -14.92 -41.18
N ALA A 230 70.85 -16.23 -41.25
CA ALA A 230 72.12 -16.93 -41.43
C ALA A 230 72.22 -17.48 -42.85
N GLY A 231 73.41 -17.48 -43.43
CA GLY A 231 73.71 -18.06 -44.71
C GLY A 231 73.98 -19.57 -44.63
N SER A 232 73.87 -20.16 -43.45
CA SER A 232 73.91 -21.61 -43.22
C SER A 232 73.16 -21.94 -41.94
N GLY A 233 72.32 -22.93 -41.99
CA GLY A 233 71.30 -23.18 -40.92
C GLY A 233 70.09 -22.30 -41.11
N ASN A 234 69.27 -22.12 -40.09
CA ASN A 234 67.96 -21.47 -40.11
C ASN A 234 66.94 -22.09 -41.05
N ASP A 235 67.18 -23.33 -41.52
CA ASP A 235 66.34 -24.08 -42.41
C ASP A 235 65.35 -24.93 -41.63
N PHE A 236 64.10 -24.98 -42.10
CA PHE A 236 63.07 -25.65 -41.35
C PHE A 236 61.94 -26.22 -42.24
N GLY A 237 61.22 -27.20 -41.70
CA GLY A 237 59.96 -27.66 -42.20
C GLY A 237 58.78 -27.02 -41.44
N LEU A 238 57.71 -26.74 -42.15
CA LEU A 238 56.47 -26.18 -41.57
C LEU A 238 55.26 -27.04 -41.97
N ASP A 239 54.42 -27.39 -41.00
CA ASP A 239 53.24 -28.22 -41.24
C ASP A 239 52.12 -27.91 -40.26
N ASP A 240 50.91 -28.41 -40.58
CA ASP A 240 49.68 -28.42 -39.74
C ASP A 240 49.36 -27.07 -39.08
N ILE A 241 49.32 -26.02 -39.90
CA ILE A 241 48.91 -24.69 -39.44
C ILE A 241 47.41 -24.69 -39.19
N SER A 242 47.00 -24.40 -37.94
CA SER A 242 45.64 -24.39 -37.51
C SER A 242 45.36 -23.27 -36.51
N PHE A 243 44.08 -22.97 -36.30
CA PHE A 243 43.64 -21.93 -35.40
C PHE A 243 42.50 -22.43 -34.52
N THR A 244 42.56 -22.11 -33.26
CA THR A 244 41.43 -22.18 -32.35
C THR A 244 41.12 -20.79 -31.85
N TYR A 245 39.84 -20.53 -31.54
CA TYR A 245 39.46 -19.25 -30.93
C TYR A 245 38.52 -19.44 -29.73
N SER A 246 38.60 -18.53 -28.78
CA SER A 246 37.66 -18.43 -27.68
C SER A 246 37.13 -17.00 -27.57
N CYS A 247 35.88 -16.92 -27.14
CA CYS A 247 35.11 -15.69 -27.12
C CYS A 247 34.36 -15.65 -25.81
N THR A 248 34.72 -14.73 -24.93
CA THR A 248 34.03 -14.50 -23.67
C THR A 248 33.51 -13.09 -23.60
N ALA A 249 32.25 -12.92 -23.27
CA ALA A 249 31.64 -11.62 -23.04
C ALA A 249 30.69 -11.68 -21.85
N THR A 250 30.61 -10.59 -21.10
CA THR A 250 29.70 -10.46 -19.97
C THR A 250 28.92 -9.18 -20.08
N LYS A 251 27.62 -9.24 -19.81
CA LYS A 251 26.72 -8.09 -19.70
C LYS A 251 25.92 -8.17 -18.40
N THR A 252 25.88 -7.06 -17.69
CA THR A 252 25.06 -6.95 -16.47
C THR A 252 23.69 -6.37 -16.81
N ALA A 253 22.63 -6.93 -16.22
CA ALA A 253 21.30 -6.35 -16.20
C ALA A 253 20.88 -6.11 -14.76
N TRP A 254 20.06 -5.06 -14.56
CA TRP A 254 19.56 -4.67 -13.24
C TRP A 254 18.09 -5.04 -13.10
N LEU A 255 17.76 -5.71 -12.01
CA LEU A 255 16.39 -6.00 -11.60
C LEU A 255 16.04 -5.06 -10.46
N ILE A 256 15.18 -4.10 -10.77
CA ILE A 256 14.87 -2.97 -9.87
C ILE A 256 13.44 -3.15 -9.38
N PRO A 257 13.21 -3.33 -8.06
CA PRO A 257 11.87 -3.38 -7.54
C PRO A 257 11.22 -2.01 -7.65
N ASN A 258 10.01 -1.98 -8.20
CA ASN A 258 9.16 -0.80 -8.12
C ASN A 258 8.88 -0.49 -6.64
N PRO A 259 8.84 0.78 -6.26
CA PRO A 259 8.54 1.15 -4.89
C PRO A 259 7.14 0.71 -4.51
N THR A 260 7.03 -0.01 -3.39
CA THR A 260 5.74 -0.35 -2.80
C THR A 260 5.21 0.84 -2.01
N PRO A 261 3.93 1.19 -2.13
CA PRO A 261 3.35 2.23 -1.30
C PRO A 261 3.31 1.79 0.17
N MET A 262 3.44 2.77 1.06
CA MET A 262 3.31 2.58 2.50
C MET A 262 1.94 3.11 2.95
N PRO A 263 0.96 2.23 3.24
CA PRO A 263 -0.33 2.66 3.72
C PRO A 263 -0.20 3.24 5.13
N LEU A 264 -0.75 4.42 5.33
CA LEU A 264 -0.83 5.09 6.62
C LEU A 264 -2.09 5.96 6.64
N ALA A 265 -2.86 5.86 7.71
CA ALA A 265 -4.07 6.65 7.88
C ALA A 265 -4.37 6.89 9.36
N TRP A 266 -5.24 7.86 9.61
CA TRP A 266 -5.77 8.12 10.93
C TRP A 266 -7.27 8.46 10.84
N VAL A 267 -7.96 8.39 11.97
CA VAL A 267 -9.38 8.70 12.09
C VAL A 267 -9.56 9.81 13.14
N ASN A 268 -10.47 10.73 12.89
CA ASN A 268 -10.70 11.88 13.76
C ASN A 268 -11.33 11.51 15.12
N ARG A 269 -12.08 10.41 15.18
CA ARG A 269 -12.71 9.90 16.40
C ARG A 269 -12.77 8.36 16.35
N THR A 270 -12.52 7.73 17.49
CA THR A 270 -12.50 6.26 17.63
C THR A 270 -13.68 5.70 18.41
N SER A 271 -14.54 6.56 18.94
CA SER A 271 -15.75 6.11 19.65
C SER A 271 -16.87 7.15 19.62
N GLY A 272 -18.10 6.71 19.76
CA GLY A 272 -19.30 7.53 19.86
C GLY A 272 -20.56 6.70 19.89
N CYS A 273 -21.70 7.36 19.89
CA CYS A 273 -23.02 6.71 19.94
C CYS A 273 -23.60 6.52 18.54
N ASP A 274 -24.36 5.46 18.33
CA ASP A 274 -25.04 5.21 17.05
C ASP A 274 -26.16 6.24 16.78
N PRO A 275 -26.31 6.72 15.51
CA PRO A 275 -25.39 6.52 14.39
C PRO A 275 -24.09 7.30 14.60
N PHE A 276 -22.95 6.63 14.45
CA PHE A 276 -21.63 7.24 14.65
C PHE A 276 -20.93 7.46 13.32
N CYS A 277 -20.58 8.71 13.01
CA CYS A 277 -19.83 9.05 11.83
C CYS A 277 -18.40 9.48 12.19
N ALA A 278 -17.42 8.94 11.46
CA ALA A 278 -16.01 9.28 11.57
C ALA A 278 -15.43 9.65 10.20
N THR A 279 -14.49 10.58 10.17
CA THR A 279 -13.74 10.93 8.97
C THR A 279 -12.36 10.31 9.05
N TRP A 280 -12.00 9.59 8.01
CA TRP A 280 -10.73 8.92 7.83
C TRP A 280 -9.83 9.78 6.94
N HIS A 281 -8.54 9.80 7.21
CA HIS A 281 -7.57 10.60 6.47
C HIS A 281 -6.45 9.72 5.98
N ASP A 282 -6.28 9.65 4.64
CA ASP A 282 -5.18 8.94 4.00
C ASP A 282 -3.94 9.82 3.94
N VAL A 283 -2.89 9.39 4.64
CA VAL A 283 -1.55 9.98 4.63
C VAL A 283 -0.49 9.00 4.11
N SER A 284 -0.95 8.03 3.32
CA SER A 284 -0.09 7.06 2.66
C SER A 284 0.91 7.73 1.72
N SER A 285 2.06 7.10 1.55
CA SER A 285 3.13 7.60 0.72
C SER A 285 3.74 6.50 -0.16
N VAL A 286 4.42 6.90 -1.21
CA VAL A 286 5.28 6.07 -2.05
C VAL A 286 6.58 6.82 -2.28
N SER A 287 7.72 6.13 -2.26
CA SER A 287 9.05 6.76 -2.37
C SER A 287 9.34 7.32 -3.77
N SER A 288 8.67 6.84 -4.80
CA SER A 288 8.75 7.31 -6.18
C SER A 288 7.47 6.98 -6.93
N GLY A 289 7.03 7.83 -7.86
CA GLY A 289 5.75 7.71 -8.56
C GLY A 289 4.60 8.35 -7.78
N GLN A 290 3.37 7.89 -8.04
CA GLN A 290 2.13 8.41 -7.45
C GLN A 290 1.24 7.29 -6.92
N LEU A 291 0.44 7.60 -5.91
CA LEU A 291 -0.67 6.76 -5.48
C LEU A 291 -1.85 6.99 -6.43
N VAL A 292 -2.28 5.94 -7.13
CA VAL A 292 -3.33 6.01 -8.16
C VAL A 292 -4.67 5.45 -7.72
N ALA A 293 -4.68 4.60 -6.69
CA ALA A 293 -5.90 4.02 -6.16
C ALA A 293 -5.77 3.73 -4.66
N ARG A 294 -6.92 3.70 -4.00
CA ARG A 294 -7.08 3.30 -2.61
C ARG A 294 -8.39 2.57 -2.41
N LEU A 295 -8.44 1.74 -1.39
CA LEU A 295 -9.63 1.04 -0.96
C LEU A 295 -9.67 1.01 0.57
N TRP A 296 -10.70 1.63 1.12
CA TRP A 296 -11.08 1.51 2.51
C TRP A 296 -12.04 0.33 2.68
N ASP A 297 -11.83 -0.45 3.70
CA ASP A 297 -12.76 -1.44 4.25
C ASP A 297 -13.00 -1.02 5.69
N PHE A 298 -14.23 -0.60 6.02
CA PHE A 298 -14.55 -0.05 7.34
C PHE A 298 -14.80 -1.11 8.40
N GLY A 299 -14.80 -2.40 8.01
CA GLY A 299 -14.99 -3.53 8.93
C GLY A 299 -16.45 -3.84 9.24
N ASP A 300 -17.40 -3.15 8.64
CA ASP A 300 -18.84 -3.39 8.71
C ASP A 300 -19.42 -3.99 7.41
N GLY A 301 -18.52 -4.33 6.46
CA GLY A 301 -18.87 -4.85 5.14
C GLY A 301 -19.01 -3.77 4.06
N THR A 302 -18.81 -2.51 4.39
CA THR A 302 -18.83 -1.40 3.45
C THR A 302 -17.43 -0.96 3.07
N THR A 303 -17.28 -0.36 1.89
CA THR A 303 -16.00 0.09 1.35
C THR A 303 -16.11 1.46 0.70
N ASP A 304 -14.99 2.19 0.59
CA ASP A 304 -14.89 3.48 -0.11
C ASP A 304 -13.53 3.62 -0.82
N THR A 305 -13.47 4.48 -1.83
CA THR A 305 -12.27 4.79 -2.61
C THR A 305 -11.85 6.26 -2.55
N ALA A 306 -12.60 7.10 -1.85
CA ALA A 306 -12.26 8.50 -1.65
C ALA A 306 -10.95 8.65 -0.86
N LYS A 307 -10.25 9.78 -1.01
CA LYS A 307 -9.01 10.03 -0.27
C LYS A 307 -9.27 10.15 1.23
N ASP A 308 -10.25 10.96 1.59
CA ASP A 308 -10.61 11.25 2.97
C ASP A 308 -12.13 11.01 3.15
N PRO A 309 -12.58 9.74 3.25
CA PRO A 309 -13.99 9.41 3.35
C PRO A 309 -14.55 9.73 4.73
N THR A 310 -15.82 10.09 4.77
CA THR A 310 -16.62 10.09 6.01
C THR A 310 -17.53 8.88 5.98
N HIS A 311 -17.38 8.00 6.95
CA HIS A 311 -18.19 6.78 7.07
C HIS A 311 -19.03 6.82 8.35
N CYS A 312 -20.29 6.35 8.24
CA CYS A 312 -21.24 6.31 9.35
C CYS A 312 -21.62 4.85 9.66
N TYR A 313 -21.30 4.41 10.85
CA TYR A 313 -21.70 3.12 11.40
C TYR A 313 -23.11 3.23 11.96
N ALA A 314 -24.04 2.44 11.43
CA ALA A 314 -25.45 2.47 11.81
C ALA A 314 -25.78 1.62 13.03
N ASN A 315 -24.94 0.66 13.38
CA ASN A 315 -25.19 -0.28 14.46
C ASN A 315 -24.11 -0.20 15.53
N PRO A 316 -24.43 -0.49 16.80
CA PRO A 316 -23.44 -0.65 17.85
C PRO A 316 -22.48 -1.79 17.55
N GLY A 317 -21.20 -1.63 17.89
CA GLY A 317 -20.18 -2.64 17.65
C GLY A 317 -18.76 -2.08 17.71
N THR A 318 -17.79 -2.97 17.54
CA THR A 318 -16.38 -2.59 17.36
C THR A 318 -15.94 -2.98 15.96
N TYR A 319 -15.50 -2.03 15.19
CA TYR A 319 -15.16 -2.15 13.78
C TYR A 319 -13.66 -1.93 13.57
N GLN A 320 -13.05 -2.82 12.81
CA GLN A 320 -11.63 -2.76 12.47
C GLN A 320 -11.47 -2.33 11.02
N ALA A 321 -11.23 -1.06 10.79
CA ALA A 321 -11.03 -0.57 9.44
C ALA A 321 -9.63 -0.94 8.89
N LYS A 322 -9.55 -1.02 7.55
CA LYS A 322 -8.33 -1.32 6.80
C LYS A 322 -8.20 -0.39 5.61
N LEU A 323 -6.96 -0.06 5.27
CA LEU A 323 -6.65 0.71 4.08
C LEU A 323 -5.69 -0.06 3.18
N THR A 324 -6.01 -0.16 1.90
CA THR A 324 -5.14 -0.69 0.84
C THR A 324 -4.89 0.41 -0.19
N VAL A 325 -3.65 0.59 -0.62
CA VAL A 325 -3.28 1.60 -1.61
C VAL A 325 -2.45 1.00 -2.74
N TRP A 326 -2.53 1.59 -3.94
CA TRP A 326 -1.79 1.19 -5.15
C TRP A 326 -1.00 2.36 -5.70
N SER A 327 0.21 2.07 -6.18
CA SER A 327 1.03 3.01 -6.94
C SER A 327 0.75 2.91 -8.45
N ASP A 328 1.19 3.89 -9.21
CA ASP A 328 1.13 3.93 -10.68
C ASP A 328 1.90 2.77 -11.35
N SER A 329 2.86 2.18 -10.65
CA SER A 329 3.56 0.95 -11.07
C SER A 329 2.75 -0.34 -10.86
N GLY A 330 1.56 -0.27 -10.29
CA GLY A 330 0.65 -1.39 -10.05
C GLY A 330 0.99 -2.24 -8.83
N CYS A 331 1.99 -1.86 -8.03
CA CYS A 331 2.35 -2.60 -6.82
C CYS A 331 1.36 -2.30 -5.69
N THR A 332 0.75 -3.37 -5.15
CA THR A 332 -0.16 -3.29 -4.02
C THR A 332 0.62 -3.31 -2.71
N ALA A 333 0.36 -2.36 -1.84
CA ALA A 333 0.87 -2.40 -0.48
C ALA A 333 0.20 -3.51 0.33
N GLN A 334 0.85 -3.91 1.42
CA GLN A 334 0.18 -4.70 2.44
C GLN A 334 -0.95 -3.88 3.05
N THR A 335 -2.12 -4.52 3.28
CA THR A 335 -3.24 -3.88 3.95
C THR A 335 -2.85 -3.55 5.39
N VAL A 336 -3.01 -2.29 5.79
CA VAL A 336 -2.81 -1.87 7.17
C VAL A 336 -4.13 -1.92 7.93
N SER A 337 -4.10 -2.49 9.14
CA SER A 337 -5.20 -2.41 10.10
C SER A 337 -5.07 -1.09 10.87
N LEU A 338 -6.15 -0.34 10.91
CA LEU A 338 -6.23 0.96 11.54
C LEU A 338 -6.75 0.84 12.98
N PRO A 339 -6.72 1.90 13.80
CA PRO A 339 -7.35 1.87 15.11
C PRO A 339 -8.82 1.45 15.02
N SER A 340 -9.27 0.59 15.93
CA SER A 340 -10.66 0.17 15.97
C SER A 340 -11.59 1.32 16.36
N VAL A 341 -12.76 1.34 15.76
CA VAL A 341 -13.84 2.27 16.09
C VAL A 341 -14.89 1.53 16.92
N THR A 342 -15.26 2.08 18.08
CA THR A 342 -16.29 1.51 18.93
C THR A 342 -17.54 2.39 18.90
N VAL A 343 -18.64 1.83 18.45
CA VAL A 343 -19.96 2.46 18.41
C VAL A 343 -20.79 1.93 19.57
N HIS A 344 -21.15 2.83 20.46
CA HIS A 344 -21.96 2.51 21.63
C HIS A 344 -23.46 2.63 21.28
N PRO A 345 -24.30 1.75 21.82
CA PRO A 345 -25.74 1.85 21.58
C PRO A 345 -26.31 3.13 22.16
N GLN A 346 -27.16 3.80 21.39
CA GLN A 346 -27.95 4.92 21.87
C GLN A 346 -29.03 4.39 22.83
N PRO A 347 -29.09 4.85 24.10
CA PRO A 347 -30.17 4.48 24.97
C PRO A 347 -31.48 5.03 24.45
N VAL A 348 -32.58 4.29 24.62
CA VAL A 348 -33.93 4.75 24.36
C VAL A 348 -34.67 4.77 25.70
N VAL A 349 -35.11 5.96 26.10
CA VAL A 349 -35.89 6.16 27.34
C VAL A 349 -37.37 6.01 27.01
N ASP A 350 -38.03 5.11 27.74
CA ASP A 350 -39.49 5.03 27.81
C ASP A 350 -39.94 5.23 29.26
N ALA A 351 -41.06 5.86 29.49
CA ALA A 351 -41.52 6.16 30.85
C ALA A 351 -43.00 5.93 30.99
N PHE A 352 -43.36 5.24 32.07
CA PHE A 352 -44.74 5.02 32.49
C PHE A 352 -44.96 5.77 33.79
N TRP A 353 -46.04 6.52 33.87
CA TRP A 353 -46.43 7.17 35.11
C TRP A 353 -47.67 6.54 35.73
N SER A 354 -47.75 6.60 37.04
CA SER A 354 -48.97 6.29 37.80
C SER A 354 -49.29 7.42 38.78
N ALA A 355 -50.57 7.76 38.83
CA ALA A 355 -51.09 8.77 39.73
C ALA A 355 -51.96 8.11 40.80
N PRO A 356 -52.25 8.78 41.93
CA PRO A 356 -53.21 8.32 42.93
C PRO A 356 -54.58 7.95 42.28
N GLY A 357 -55.09 6.75 42.61
CA GLY A 357 -56.29 6.23 41.98
C GLY A 357 -56.06 5.14 40.91
N GLY A 358 -54.78 4.75 40.67
CA GLY A 358 -54.47 3.59 39.81
C GLY A 358 -54.50 3.87 38.33
N ILE A 359 -54.42 5.12 37.89
CA ILE A 359 -54.38 5.51 36.50
C ILE A 359 -52.93 5.35 35.98
N TRP A 360 -52.77 4.52 34.94
CA TRP A 360 -51.50 4.27 34.27
C TRP A 360 -51.54 4.84 32.84
N GLY A 361 -50.46 5.49 32.40
CA GLY A 361 -50.42 5.99 31.04
C GLY A 361 -49.03 6.26 30.52
N ARG A 362 -48.96 6.36 29.19
CA ARG A 362 -47.86 6.87 28.40
C ARG A 362 -48.19 8.23 27.78
N ASP A 363 -49.43 8.71 27.96
CA ASP A 363 -49.98 9.84 27.23
C ASP A 363 -49.71 11.17 27.96
N THR A 364 -49.67 12.25 27.21
CA THR A 364 -49.28 13.61 27.64
C THR A 364 -50.43 14.38 28.32
N SER A 365 -51.52 13.71 28.71
CA SER A 365 -52.76 14.32 29.20
C SER A 365 -53.13 13.93 30.66
N LEU A 366 -52.16 13.53 31.46
CA LEU A 366 -52.45 13.27 32.89
C LEU A 366 -52.88 14.56 33.58
N LEU A 367 -54.04 14.53 34.25
CA LEU A 367 -54.51 15.57 35.13
C LEU A 367 -54.24 15.23 36.60
N LEU A 368 -53.32 15.93 37.23
CA LEU A 368 -53.01 15.77 38.67
C LEU A 368 -54.16 16.33 39.50
N PRO A 369 -54.64 15.61 40.53
CA PRO A 369 -55.69 16.10 41.41
C PRO A 369 -55.22 17.30 42.23
N TYR A 370 -56.20 18.11 42.69
CA TYR A 370 -55.92 19.23 43.60
C TYR A 370 -55.37 18.76 44.96
N GLY A 371 -54.55 19.59 45.60
CA GLY A 371 -53.87 19.30 46.84
C GLY A 371 -52.36 19.01 46.61
N ASN A 372 -51.82 18.11 47.39
CA ASN A 372 -50.42 17.67 47.24
C ASN A 372 -50.36 16.35 46.45
N PRO A 373 -50.53 16.40 45.13
CA PRO A 373 -50.57 15.18 44.34
C PRO A 373 -49.20 14.52 44.30
N ALA A 374 -49.19 13.19 44.56
CA ALA A 374 -48.01 12.36 44.36
C ALA A 374 -48.05 11.76 42.97
N LEU A 375 -46.95 11.82 42.24
CA LEU A 375 -46.75 11.16 40.97
C LEU A 375 -45.64 10.10 41.10
N ALA A 376 -45.94 8.89 40.76
CA ALA A 376 -44.93 7.83 40.62
C ALA A 376 -44.62 7.62 39.15
N LEU A 377 -43.34 7.53 38.84
CA LEU A 377 -42.81 7.32 37.51
C LEU A 377 -41.98 6.04 37.49
N THR A 378 -42.25 5.15 36.56
CA THR A 378 -41.41 4.00 36.29
C THR A 378 -40.81 4.13 34.89
N VAL A 379 -39.48 4.07 34.82
CA VAL A 379 -38.75 4.17 33.55
C VAL A 379 -38.59 2.76 32.98
N GLY A 380 -39.03 2.60 31.73
CA GLY A 380 -38.77 1.40 30.92
C GLY A 380 -37.44 1.56 30.20
N LEU A 381 -36.65 0.48 30.17
CA LEU A 381 -35.37 0.44 29.45
C LEU A 381 -35.41 -0.73 28.47
N ASP A 382 -34.84 -0.53 27.27
CA ASP A 382 -34.64 -1.60 26.31
C ASP A 382 -33.65 -2.62 26.88
N SER A 383 -34.04 -3.89 26.87
CA SER A 383 -33.22 -4.99 27.38
C SER A 383 -31.90 -5.16 26.62
N ALA A 384 -31.86 -4.80 25.33
CA ALA A 384 -30.67 -4.91 24.50
C ALA A 384 -29.55 -3.97 24.93
N VAL A 385 -29.90 -2.83 25.53
CA VAL A 385 -28.92 -1.80 25.96
C VAL A 385 -28.67 -1.79 27.47
N LEU A 386 -29.39 -2.62 28.24
CA LEU A 386 -29.24 -2.71 29.71
C LEU A 386 -27.79 -2.85 30.20
N PRO A 387 -26.92 -3.71 29.61
CA PRO A 387 -25.55 -3.84 30.10
C PRO A 387 -24.74 -2.53 30.04
N TRP A 388 -25.03 -1.67 29.07
CA TRP A 388 -24.37 -0.37 28.88
C TRP A 388 -24.93 0.70 29.79
N ILE A 389 -26.25 0.67 30.02
CA ILE A 389 -26.96 1.62 30.87
C ILE A 389 -26.62 1.38 32.34
N LEU A 390 -26.52 0.13 32.77
CA LEU A 390 -26.24 -0.23 34.15
C LEU A 390 -24.75 -0.22 34.50
N ALA A 391 -23.88 0.11 33.53
CA ALA A 391 -22.44 0.20 33.75
C ALA A 391 -22.12 1.31 34.78
N PRO A 392 -21.08 1.13 35.61
CA PRO A 392 -20.62 2.16 36.54
C PRO A 392 -20.33 3.47 35.82
N GLY A 393 -20.83 4.58 36.36
CA GLY A 393 -20.68 5.92 35.76
C GLY A 393 -21.84 6.33 34.84
N SER A 394 -22.77 5.46 34.52
CA SER A 394 -24.03 5.83 33.89
C SER A 394 -24.98 6.46 34.92
N SER A 395 -25.91 7.30 34.47
CA SER A 395 -26.87 7.97 35.35
C SER A 395 -28.21 8.18 34.65
N MET A 396 -29.26 8.23 35.49
CA MET A 396 -30.61 8.60 35.10
C MET A 396 -31.08 9.77 35.95
N TRP A 397 -31.89 10.62 35.37
CA TRP A 397 -32.46 11.76 36.09
C TRP A 397 -33.91 12.00 35.66
N VAL A 398 -34.66 12.57 36.59
CA VAL A 398 -36.02 13.07 36.39
C VAL A 398 -36.06 14.54 36.83
N ASP A 399 -36.43 15.41 35.90
CA ASP A 399 -36.79 16.80 36.18
C ASP A 399 -38.31 16.88 36.27
N TRP A 400 -38.82 17.26 37.43
CA TRP A 400 -40.24 17.25 37.73
C TRP A 400 -41.02 18.46 37.20
N GLY A 401 -40.31 19.44 36.63
CA GLY A 401 -40.91 20.64 36.05
C GLY A 401 -41.36 21.68 37.07
N ASP A 402 -41.08 21.51 38.36
CA ASP A 402 -41.32 22.43 39.46
C ASP A 402 -40.03 22.99 40.07
N GLY A 403 -38.89 22.71 39.39
CA GLY A 403 -37.56 23.08 39.86
C GLY A 403 -36.87 21.99 40.68
N GLN A 404 -37.55 20.86 40.93
CA GLN A 404 -36.97 19.71 41.60
C GLN A 404 -36.44 18.72 40.54
N ARG A 405 -35.31 18.08 40.88
CA ARG A 405 -34.68 17.07 40.02
C ARG A 405 -34.11 15.93 40.86
N ASP A 406 -34.46 14.71 40.48
CA ASP A 406 -33.85 13.50 41.01
C ASP A 406 -32.76 12.97 40.08
N VAL A 407 -31.65 12.51 40.63
CA VAL A 407 -30.53 11.91 39.86
C VAL A 407 -30.13 10.60 40.55
N ARG A 408 -29.96 9.55 39.75
CA ARG A 408 -29.47 8.25 40.22
C ARG A 408 -28.34 7.76 39.34
N GLY A 409 -27.22 7.38 39.96
CA GLY A 409 -26.10 6.70 39.30
C GLY A 409 -26.27 5.20 39.30
N PHE A 410 -25.72 4.54 38.31
CA PHE A 410 -25.69 3.07 38.19
C PHE A 410 -24.31 2.52 38.58
N GLY A 411 -24.24 1.21 38.84
CA GLY A 411 -23.00 0.50 39.17
C GLY A 411 -22.84 0.14 40.65
N GLY A 412 -23.91 0.28 41.44
CA GLY A 412 -23.99 -0.27 42.80
C GLY A 412 -24.33 -1.75 42.83
N SER A 413 -24.14 -2.39 43.97
CA SER A 413 -24.35 -3.85 44.17
C SER A 413 -25.83 -4.31 44.25
N GLY A 414 -26.81 -3.46 43.94
CA GLY A 414 -28.25 -3.76 43.97
C GLY A 414 -28.91 -3.65 42.62
N PRO A 415 -30.16 -4.20 42.50
CA PRO A 415 -30.95 -4.04 41.29
C PRO A 415 -31.21 -2.56 41.01
N PRO A 416 -31.22 -2.15 39.73
CA PRO A 416 -31.41 -0.74 39.37
C PRO A 416 -32.81 -0.29 39.81
N GLN A 417 -32.88 0.78 40.55
CA GLN A 417 -34.15 1.41 40.88
C GLN A 417 -34.58 2.31 39.71
N LEU A 418 -35.59 1.84 38.97
CA LEU A 418 -36.14 2.52 37.81
C LEU A 418 -37.42 3.31 38.12
N SER A 419 -37.86 3.32 39.43
CA SER A 419 -39.04 4.04 39.88
C SER A 419 -38.66 5.28 40.67
N PHE A 420 -39.34 6.35 40.37
CA PHE A 420 -39.22 7.66 41.02
C PHE A 420 -40.58 8.07 41.55
N SER A 421 -40.60 8.86 42.61
CA SER A 421 -41.85 9.43 43.11
C SER A 421 -41.60 10.86 43.54
N HIS A 422 -42.57 11.72 43.27
CA HIS A 422 -42.49 13.14 43.60
C HIS A 422 -43.87 13.63 44.07
N THR A 423 -43.87 14.50 45.06
CA THR A 423 -45.07 15.13 45.55
C THR A 423 -44.96 16.66 45.32
N TYR A 424 -45.89 17.17 44.59
CA TYR A 424 -45.91 18.59 44.23
C TYR A 424 -46.45 19.43 45.42
N GLY A 425 -45.68 20.40 45.89
CA GLY A 425 -46.08 21.25 47.02
C GLY A 425 -47.01 22.41 46.64
N ALA A 426 -47.00 22.81 45.36
CA ALA A 426 -47.90 23.83 44.80
C ALA A 426 -48.38 23.40 43.44
N ALA A 427 -49.67 23.51 43.16
CA ALA A 427 -50.20 23.11 41.87
C ALA A 427 -49.96 24.21 40.80
N GLN A 428 -49.24 23.87 39.80
CA GLN A 428 -49.11 24.65 38.54
C GLN A 428 -50.14 24.19 37.52
N ILE A 429 -50.49 25.03 36.56
CA ILE A 429 -51.40 24.66 35.49
C ILE A 429 -50.79 23.55 34.64
N ARG A 430 -49.47 23.56 34.45
CA ARG A 430 -48.73 22.55 33.66
C ARG A 430 -47.37 22.31 34.27
N TYR A 431 -46.95 21.02 34.25
CA TYR A 431 -45.61 20.60 34.61
C TYR A 431 -44.98 19.92 33.37
N ARG A 432 -43.80 20.36 32.98
CA ARG A 432 -43.04 19.65 31.92
C ARG A 432 -42.05 18.73 32.61
N ILE A 433 -42.37 17.45 32.63
CA ILE A 433 -41.54 16.42 33.27
C ILE A 433 -40.61 15.86 32.18
N CYS A 434 -39.33 15.79 32.47
CA CYS A 434 -38.34 15.20 31.57
C CYS A 434 -37.59 14.10 32.29
N VAL A 435 -37.46 12.95 31.62
CA VAL A 435 -36.65 11.81 32.06
C VAL A 435 -35.48 11.67 31.13
N GLY A 436 -34.27 11.72 31.68
CA GLY A 436 -33.07 11.54 30.87
C GLY A 436 -32.21 10.41 31.38
N LEU A 437 -31.50 9.81 30.46
CA LEU A 437 -30.55 8.75 30.70
C LEU A 437 -29.23 9.09 30.01
N GLN A 438 -28.12 8.90 30.71
CA GLN A 438 -26.79 9.07 30.18
C GLN A 438 -25.94 7.85 30.53
N THR A 439 -25.35 7.22 29.52
CA THR A 439 -24.40 6.13 29.72
C THR A 439 -23.03 6.67 30.15
N ASN A 440 -22.20 5.84 30.72
CA ASN A 440 -20.81 6.18 31.06
C ASN A 440 -19.94 6.49 29.82
N GLN A 441 -20.41 6.17 28.62
CA GLN A 441 -19.78 6.49 27.33
C GLN A 441 -20.27 7.83 26.76
N GLY A 442 -21.20 8.51 27.44
CA GLY A 442 -21.72 9.82 27.05
C GLY A 442 -22.94 9.74 26.12
N CYS A 443 -23.45 8.55 25.78
CA CYS A 443 -24.68 8.42 25.01
C CYS A 443 -25.88 8.77 25.89
N ALA A 444 -26.78 9.60 25.40
CA ALA A 444 -27.89 10.10 26.20
C ALA A 444 -29.16 10.17 25.36
N ASP A 445 -30.29 9.94 26.04
CA ASP A 445 -31.62 10.16 25.52
C ASP A 445 -32.49 10.87 26.56
N THR A 446 -33.49 11.60 26.12
CA THR A 446 -34.37 12.34 26.99
C THR A 446 -35.80 12.32 26.45
N LEU A 447 -36.71 11.85 27.27
CA LEU A 447 -38.13 11.88 27.00
C LEU A 447 -38.79 12.95 27.88
N CYS A 448 -39.57 13.85 27.28
CA CYS A 448 -40.33 14.85 28.02
C CYS A 448 -41.82 14.73 27.73
N PHE A 449 -42.64 14.86 28.75
CA PHE A 449 -44.10 14.89 28.64
C PHE A 449 -44.69 15.98 29.52
N THR A 450 -45.93 16.35 29.27
CA THR A 450 -46.63 17.41 30.03
C THR A 450 -47.68 16.77 30.94
N VAL A 451 -47.67 17.13 32.18
CA VAL A 451 -48.71 16.80 33.14
C VAL A 451 -49.51 18.07 33.49
N LEU A 452 -50.78 17.91 33.54
CA LEU A 452 -51.73 19.04 33.76
C LEU A 452 -52.15 19.10 35.21
N GLY A 453 -52.23 20.28 35.79
CA GLY A 453 -52.75 20.48 37.12
C GLY A 453 -54.27 20.73 37.12
N SER A 454 -55.00 20.09 38.00
CA SER A 454 -56.42 20.39 38.23
C SER A 454 -56.52 21.73 38.97
N PRO A 455 -57.52 22.54 38.64
CA PRO A 455 -57.79 23.75 39.42
C PRO A 455 -58.30 23.43 40.81
N GLY A 456 -57.87 24.22 41.76
CA GLY A 456 -58.32 24.06 43.15
C GLY A 456 -58.51 25.42 43.81
N MET A 457 -59.36 25.45 44.84
CA MET A 457 -59.53 26.62 45.68
C MET A 457 -59.92 26.24 47.09
N GLU A 458 -59.64 27.13 48.02
CA GLU A 458 -60.08 27.06 49.40
C GLU A 458 -60.75 28.40 49.75
N LEU A 459 -61.75 28.34 50.58
CA LEU A 459 -62.44 29.54 51.04
C LEU A 459 -62.04 29.82 52.47
N PRO A 460 -61.21 30.90 52.71
CA PRO A 460 -61.00 31.40 54.03
C PRO A 460 -62.35 31.73 54.72
N ASN A 461 -62.56 31.28 55.92
CA ASN A 461 -63.84 31.39 56.62
C ASN A 461 -63.91 32.59 57.58
N VAL A 462 -62.82 33.35 57.72
CA VAL A 462 -62.79 34.55 58.54
C VAL A 462 -61.82 35.58 57.94
N PHE A 463 -62.15 36.87 58.05
CA PHE A 463 -61.21 38.00 57.83
C PHE A 463 -61.52 39.17 58.73
N THR A 464 -60.50 40.03 58.96
CA THR A 464 -60.54 41.06 59.95
C THR A 464 -60.03 42.38 59.33
N PRO A 465 -60.87 43.13 58.61
CA PRO A 465 -60.49 44.34 57.90
C PRO A 465 -60.38 45.54 58.94
N ASN A 466 -59.36 45.52 59.74
CA ASN A 466 -59.05 46.52 60.82
C ASN A 466 -57.81 47.35 60.48
N ALA A 467 -57.21 47.17 59.28
CA ALA A 467 -56.04 47.88 58.79
C ALA A 467 -54.74 47.61 59.59
N ASP A 468 -54.61 46.41 60.22
CA ASP A 468 -53.39 45.99 60.90
C ASP A 468 -52.38 45.28 60.00
N GLY A 469 -52.74 45.06 58.76
CA GLY A 469 -51.95 44.37 57.71
C GLY A 469 -52.09 42.84 57.73
N GLN A 470 -53.00 42.28 58.57
CA GLN A 470 -53.30 40.89 58.66
C GLN A 470 -54.74 40.59 58.40
N ASN A 471 -55.06 39.73 57.45
CA ASN A 471 -56.42 39.35 57.03
C ASN A 471 -57.38 40.55 56.77
N ASP A 472 -56.81 41.64 56.28
CA ASP A 472 -57.57 42.86 55.93
C ASP A 472 -58.33 42.75 54.62
N GLN A 473 -57.98 41.74 53.83
CA GLN A 473 -58.60 41.42 52.51
C GLN A 473 -59.02 39.96 52.49
N TRP A 474 -60.15 39.72 51.91
CA TRP A 474 -60.63 38.37 51.68
C TRP A 474 -60.67 38.05 50.20
N ALA A 475 -60.11 36.90 49.83
CA ALA A 475 -60.26 36.23 48.55
C ALA A 475 -60.19 34.71 48.75
N PRO A 476 -60.73 33.89 47.85
CA PRO A 476 -60.43 32.48 47.84
C PRO A 476 -58.92 32.26 47.57
N ASN A 477 -58.35 31.26 48.22
CA ASN A 477 -56.96 30.81 47.90
C ASN A 477 -57.05 29.90 46.69
N TYR A 478 -56.37 30.29 45.59
CA TYR A 478 -56.39 29.53 44.33
C TYR A 478 -55.10 28.77 44.09
N GLN A 479 -55.24 27.60 43.46
CA GLN A 479 -54.11 26.84 42.93
C GLN A 479 -54.41 26.40 41.52
N ALA A 480 -53.46 26.55 40.60
CA ALA A 480 -53.60 26.19 39.19
C ALA A 480 -54.87 26.75 38.50
N VAL A 481 -55.23 27.97 38.81
CA VAL A 481 -56.41 28.66 38.34
C VAL A 481 -56.01 29.82 37.41
N ASP A 482 -56.63 29.91 36.24
CA ASP A 482 -56.47 31.02 35.31
C ASP A 482 -57.77 31.85 35.12
N TRP A 483 -58.87 31.35 35.63
CA TRP A 483 -60.16 31.99 35.66
C TRP A 483 -60.87 31.75 36.99
N ALA A 484 -61.44 32.78 37.62
CA ALA A 484 -62.21 32.70 38.82
C ALA A 484 -63.36 33.71 38.82
N GLU A 485 -64.44 33.38 39.52
CA GLU A 485 -65.61 34.22 39.80
C GLU A 485 -66.07 33.91 41.21
N TRP A 486 -66.30 34.94 42.02
CA TRP A 486 -66.85 34.77 43.35
C TRP A 486 -67.80 35.89 43.75
N GLU A 487 -68.73 35.55 44.64
CA GLU A 487 -69.69 36.44 45.21
C GLU A 487 -69.77 36.27 46.72
N VAL A 488 -69.82 37.34 47.43
CA VAL A 488 -70.14 37.37 48.86
C VAL A 488 -71.57 37.95 49.03
N ARG A 489 -72.38 37.24 49.80
CA ARG A 489 -73.79 37.53 50.01
C ARG A 489 -74.13 37.66 51.48
N ILE A 490 -75.09 38.52 51.82
CA ILE A 490 -75.71 38.58 53.13
C ILE A 490 -76.84 37.54 53.23
N ARG A 491 -77.37 37.33 54.44
CA ARG A 491 -78.39 36.28 54.76
C ARG A 491 -79.67 36.39 53.90
N ASN A 492 -80.04 37.58 53.42
CA ASN A 492 -81.23 37.73 52.55
C ASN A 492 -80.92 37.51 51.05
N GLY A 493 -79.68 37.09 50.71
CA GLY A 493 -79.25 36.79 49.37
C GLY A 493 -78.71 37.97 48.57
N ALA A 494 -78.70 39.18 49.10
CA ALA A 494 -78.11 40.32 48.40
C ALA A 494 -76.59 40.17 48.30
N VAL A 495 -76.03 40.46 47.11
CA VAL A 495 -74.60 40.42 46.85
C VAL A 495 -73.98 41.71 47.40
N VAL A 496 -72.92 41.60 48.18
CA VAL A 496 -72.16 42.72 48.79
C VAL A 496 -70.78 42.90 48.21
N ALA A 497 -70.17 41.85 47.63
CA ALA A 497 -68.92 41.91 46.94
C ALA A 497 -68.85 40.85 45.86
N THR A 498 -68.10 41.10 44.81
CA THR A 498 -67.83 40.17 43.72
C THR A 498 -66.40 40.31 43.24
N GLY A 499 -65.81 39.24 42.77
CA GLY A 499 -64.57 39.20 41.99
C GLY A 499 -64.77 38.39 40.73
N THR A 500 -64.08 38.72 39.67
CA THR A 500 -64.17 38.05 38.37
C THR A 500 -62.80 37.56 37.89
N ARG A 501 -61.78 37.72 38.73
CA ARG A 501 -60.40 37.27 38.44
C ARG A 501 -59.78 36.65 39.70
N PRO A 502 -58.80 35.80 39.58
CA PRO A 502 -58.12 35.19 40.73
C PRO A 502 -57.45 36.19 41.69
N GLU A 503 -57.07 37.36 41.20
CA GLU A 503 -56.43 38.43 41.98
C GLU A 503 -57.41 39.39 42.69
N ASP A 504 -58.71 39.31 42.38
CA ASP A 504 -59.72 40.17 43.01
C ASP A 504 -59.94 39.76 44.47
N PHE A 505 -60.14 40.79 45.32
CA PHE A 505 -60.37 40.61 46.77
C PHE A 505 -61.46 41.52 47.28
N TRP A 506 -62.04 41.22 48.41
CA TRP A 506 -62.95 42.05 49.15
C TRP A 506 -62.26 42.68 50.34
N ASP A 507 -62.32 44.05 50.49
CA ASP A 507 -61.75 44.83 51.55
C ASP A 507 -62.69 45.02 52.74
N GLY A 508 -63.83 44.34 52.78
CA GLY A 508 -64.83 44.48 53.86
C GLY A 508 -65.76 45.69 53.73
N ASN A 509 -65.72 46.43 52.58
CA ASN A 509 -66.57 47.57 52.35
C ASN A 509 -67.70 47.26 51.38
N VAL A 510 -68.88 47.90 51.52
CA VAL A 510 -70.00 47.86 50.61
C VAL A 510 -70.39 49.32 50.26
N ASN A 511 -70.32 49.66 48.99
CA ASN A 511 -70.55 51.02 48.47
C ASN A 511 -69.72 52.09 49.22
N GLY A 512 -68.45 51.79 49.55
CA GLY A 512 -67.50 52.67 50.19
C GLY A 512 -67.74 52.87 51.74
N ARG A 513 -68.60 52.07 52.35
CA ARG A 513 -68.82 52.03 53.75
C ARG A 513 -68.48 50.65 54.33
N PRO A 514 -67.97 50.57 55.60
CA PRO A 514 -67.72 49.33 56.25
C PRO A 514 -68.98 48.46 56.32
N ALA A 515 -68.88 47.17 55.84
CA ALA A 515 -69.92 46.19 55.99
C ALA A 515 -70.09 45.82 57.50
N PRO A 516 -71.29 45.49 57.99
CA PRO A 516 -71.48 45.06 59.39
C PRO A 516 -70.70 43.78 59.70
N ASP A 517 -70.20 43.72 60.97
CA ASP A 517 -69.66 42.47 61.47
C ASP A 517 -70.72 41.38 61.46
N GLY A 518 -70.33 40.14 61.09
CA GLY A 518 -71.29 39.04 61.02
C GLY A 518 -70.90 37.96 59.98
N VAL A 519 -71.88 37.08 59.69
CA VAL A 519 -71.72 35.95 58.84
C VAL A 519 -72.23 36.28 57.42
N TYR A 520 -71.38 36.07 56.45
CA TYR A 520 -71.64 36.17 55.01
C TYR A 520 -71.62 34.83 54.35
N PHE A 521 -72.24 34.68 53.21
CA PHE A 521 -72.25 33.46 52.41
C PHE A 521 -71.45 33.70 51.14
N VAL A 522 -70.62 32.73 50.80
CA VAL A 522 -69.73 32.83 49.65
C VAL A 522 -70.10 31.75 48.65
N VAL A 523 -70.13 32.14 47.38
CA VAL A 523 -70.10 31.21 46.26
C VAL A 523 -68.91 31.60 45.42
N ALA A 524 -68.03 30.63 45.18
CA ALA A 524 -66.87 30.85 44.30
C ALA A 524 -66.78 29.72 43.25
N LYS A 525 -66.38 30.08 42.06
CA LYS A 525 -66.14 29.19 40.91
C LYS A 525 -64.69 29.47 40.42
N ALA A 526 -63.99 28.39 40.07
CA ALA A 526 -62.65 28.49 39.54
C ALA A 526 -62.41 27.42 38.50
N LYS A 527 -61.66 27.73 37.46
CA LYS A 527 -61.18 26.76 36.45
C LYS A 527 -59.83 27.19 35.88
N ASN A 528 -59.24 26.29 35.10
CA ASN A 528 -58.11 26.59 34.23
C ASN A 528 -58.36 26.00 32.84
N VAL A 529 -57.46 26.25 31.91
CA VAL A 529 -57.54 25.81 30.49
C VAL A 529 -57.59 24.28 30.33
N ASN A 530 -57.32 23.50 31.40
CA ASN A 530 -57.28 22.04 31.38
C ASN A 530 -58.63 21.41 31.68
N VAL A 531 -59.63 22.16 32.18
CA VAL A 531 -60.94 21.69 32.58
C VAL A 531 -62.05 22.47 31.91
N VAL A 532 -63.15 21.77 31.55
CA VAL A 532 -64.32 22.41 30.93
C VAL A 532 -65.22 23.03 32.02
N ASP A 533 -65.53 22.27 33.04
CA ASP A 533 -66.42 22.68 34.11
C ASP A 533 -65.65 23.30 35.26
N PRO A 534 -66.12 24.45 35.82
CA PRO A 534 -65.47 25.06 36.95
C PRO A 534 -65.71 24.26 38.24
N VAL A 535 -64.70 24.26 39.11
CA VAL A 535 -64.89 23.84 40.51
C VAL A 535 -65.72 24.90 41.20
N ILE A 536 -66.79 24.49 41.91
CA ILE A 536 -67.70 25.39 42.66
C ILE A 536 -67.61 25.06 44.15
N LEU A 537 -67.28 26.07 44.93
CA LEU A 537 -67.33 25.97 46.41
C LEU A 537 -68.31 26.99 46.97
N THR A 538 -68.97 26.58 48.01
CA THR A 538 -69.82 27.43 48.81
C THR A 538 -69.40 27.36 50.26
N GLY A 539 -69.41 28.48 50.95
CA GLY A 539 -69.00 28.54 52.36
C GLY A 539 -69.59 29.70 53.14
N THR A 540 -69.23 29.79 54.38
CA THR A 540 -69.53 30.92 55.25
C THR A 540 -68.26 31.69 55.55
N LEU A 541 -68.37 33.01 55.62
CA LEU A 541 -67.30 33.93 55.88
C LEU A 541 -67.68 34.78 57.05
N HIS A 542 -66.85 34.82 58.10
CA HIS A 542 -67.05 35.68 59.27
C HIS A 542 -66.21 36.96 59.10
N LEU A 543 -66.90 38.11 59.08
CA LEU A 543 -66.25 39.42 59.11
C LEU A 543 -66.26 39.89 60.58
N MET A 544 -65.10 40.24 61.09
CA MET A 544 -64.86 40.74 62.46
C MET A 544 -63.94 41.98 62.39
N ARG A 545 -64.21 43.03 63.15
CA ARG A 545 -63.34 44.19 63.27
C ARG A 545 -62.96 44.45 64.72
#